data_d484eab3766aee85bd7799115f00f7e4
#
_entry.id   d484eab3766aee85bd7799115f00f7e4
#
_cell.length_a   1.000
_cell.length_b   1.000
_cell.length_c   1.000
_cell.angle_alpha   90.00
_cell.angle_beta   90.00
_cell.angle_gamma   90.00
#
_symmetry.space_group_name_H-M   'P 1'
#
loop_
_entity.id
_entity.type
_entity.pdbx_description
1 polymer ?
#
loop_
_entity_poly.entity_id
_entity_poly.type
_entity_poly.pdbx_seq_one_letter_code
_entity_poly.pdbx_strand_id
1 'polypeptide(L)'
;MLFGASNGALDVSMNAQAVVVEKEYGRPIMSSFHAAFSFGGLTGAVVGGLIAAAGVETFAHFSSICGLSILAALVAYRALSPASVDAREACSPAFARPNRALMGLGVISFCVLLGEGAMGDWSAVYLDNTLGTGPGFAAAGFAAFSLAMALGRLFGDRAIERLGPVRIVRLCATVAAVGWGFHSR
;
A
#
# COMPACT_ATOMS: atom_id res chain seq x y z
N MET A 1 13.94 -14.20 0.80
CA MET A 1 14.48 -13.23 1.77
C MET A 1 14.97 -11.94 1.10
N LEU A 2 15.84 -11.97 0.09
CA LEU A 2 16.34 -10.75 -0.59
C LEU A 2 15.22 -9.89 -1.18
N PHE A 3 14.22 -10.49 -1.82
CA PHE A 3 13.07 -9.77 -2.36
C PHE A 3 12.31 -8.97 -1.28
N GLY A 4 12.02 -9.59 -0.13
CA GLY A 4 11.31 -8.89 0.95
C GLY A 4 12.14 -7.74 1.55
N ALA A 5 13.46 -7.93 1.72
CA ALA A 5 14.34 -6.88 2.20
C ALA A 5 14.43 -5.71 1.22
N SER A 6 14.55 -6.00 -0.07
CA SER A 6 14.58 -4.97 -1.13
C SER A 6 13.26 -4.22 -1.24
N ASN A 7 12.14 -4.94 -1.14
CA ASN A 7 10.80 -4.33 -1.16
C ASN A 7 10.58 -3.41 0.04
N GLY A 8 10.98 -3.84 1.24
CA GLY A 8 10.90 -3.01 2.44
C GLY A 8 11.79 -1.75 2.36
N ALA A 9 13.02 -1.89 1.85
CA ALA A 9 13.91 -0.74 1.63
C ALA A 9 13.33 0.24 0.60
N LEU A 10 12.73 -0.28 -0.48
CA LEU A 10 12.08 0.54 -1.51
C LEU A 10 10.87 1.30 -0.93
N ASP A 11 10.04 0.62 -0.14
CA ASP A 11 8.87 1.24 0.50
C ASP A 11 9.28 2.41 1.41
N VAL A 12 10.27 2.20 2.29
CA VAL A 12 10.79 3.26 3.17
C VAL A 12 11.37 4.42 2.36
N SER A 13 12.17 4.14 1.33
CA SER A 13 12.80 5.16 0.50
C SER A 13 11.77 5.97 -0.30
N MET A 14 10.76 5.31 -0.85
CA MET A 14 9.66 5.95 -1.58
C MET A 14 8.86 6.87 -0.67
N ASN A 15 8.54 6.42 0.54
CA ASN A 15 7.82 7.23 1.51
C ASN A 15 8.66 8.45 1.98
N ALA A 16 9.96 8.30 2.16
CA ALA A 16 10.85 9.42 2.46
C ALA A 16 10.82 10.48 1.34
N GLN A 17 10.92 10.07 0.08
CA GLN A 17 10.79 10.97 -1.08
C GLN A 17 9.41 11.63 -1.14
N ALA A 18 8.34 10.88 -0.86
CA ALA A 18 6.98 11.42 -0.83
C ALA A 18 6.80 12.52 0.22
N VAL A 19 7.42 12.39 1.40
CA VAL A 19 7.42 13.44 2.44
C VAL A 19 8.10 14.72 1.95
N VAL A 20 9.20 14.61 1.20
CA VAL A 20 9.90 15.77 0.63
C VAL A 20 8.98 16.50 -0.36
N VAL A 21 8.39 15.74 -1.29
CA VAL A 21 7.47 16.31 -2.29
C VAL A 21 6.24 16.93 -1.63
N GLU A 22 5.67 16.30 -0.59
CA GLU A 22 4.54 16.84 0.16
C GLU A 22 4.88 18.18 0.82
N LYS A 23 6.07 18.29 1.42
CA LYS A 23 6.56 19.56 2.01
C LYS A 23 6.69 20.66 0.96
N GLU A 24 7.21 20.35 -0.22
CA GLU A 24 7.34 21.31 -1.34
C GLU A 24 5.96 21.69 -1.91
N TYR A 25 5.04 20.75 -1.96
CA TYR A 25 3.68 20.96 -2.48
C TYR A 25 2.79 21.80 -1.54
N GLY A 26 3.14 21.84 -0.25
CA GLY A 26 2.49 22.68 0.76
C GLY A 26 1.09 22.21 1.22
N ARG A 27 0.67 21.02 0.84
CA ARG A 27 -0.60 20.41 1.28
C ARG A 27 -0.48 18.88 1.35
N PRO A 28 -1.31 18.19 2.16
CA PRO A 28 -1.25 16.73 2.28
C PRO A 28 -1.59 16.06 0.95
N ILE A 29 -0.66 15.23 0.44
CA ILE A 29 -0.80 14.41 -0.77
C ILE A 29 -0.31 12.97 -0.56
N MET A 30 0.09 12.62 0.66
CA MET A 30 0.61 11.29 0.97
C MET A 30 -0.42 10.18 0.65
N SER A 31 -1.68 10.42 0.94
CA SER A 31 -2.76 9.47 0.67
C SER A 31 -2.93 9.24 -0.84
N SER A 32 -2.73 10.26 -1.65
CA SER A 32 -2.75 10.17 -3.13
C SER A 32 -1.62 9.30 -3.67
N PHE A 33 -0.42 9.35 -3.09
CA PHE A 33 0.67 8.42 -3.44
C PHE A 33 0.29 6.97 -3.13
N HIS A 34 -0.27 6.71 -1.96
CA HIS A 34 -0.75 5.38 -1.61
C HIS A 34 -1.95 4.92 -2.44
N ALA A 35 -2.79 5.85 -2.92
CA ALA A 35 -3.86 5.53 -3.88
C ALA A 35 -3.27 5.06 -5.22
N ALA A 36 -2.24 5.74 -5.74
CA ALA A 36 -1.54 5.32 -6.96
C ALA A 36 -0.96 3.90 -6.82
N PHE A 37 -0.36 3.57 -5.68
CA PHE A 37 0.10 2.22 -5.36
C PHE A 37 -1.05 1.19 -5.41
N SER A 38 -2.20 1.51 -4.82
CA SER A 38 -3.38 0.63 -4.81
C SER A 38 -3.96 0.42 -6.22
N PHE A 39 -3.99 1.46 -7.04
CA PHE A 39 -4.39 1.36 -8.45
C PHE A 39 -3.40 0.52 -9.26
N GLY A 40 -2.10 0.63 -8.95
CA GLY A 40 -1.07 -0.24 -9.54
C GLY A 40 -1.33 -1.72 -9.22
N GLY A 41 -1.62 -2.04 -7.96
CA GLY A 41 -1.97 -3.39 -7.53
C GLY A 41 -3.25 -3.92 -8.20
N LEU A 42 -4.31 -3.10 -8.26
CA LEU A 42 -5.55 -3.45 -8.95
C LEU A 42 -5.32 -3.72 -10.45
N THR A 43 -4.59 -2.84 -11.12
CA THR A 43 -4.24 -2.99 -12.54
C THR A 43 -3.43 -4.26 -12.77
N GLY A 44 -2.43 -4.51 -11.91
CA GLY A 44 -1.63 -5.73 -11.96
C GLY A 44 -2.46 -6.99 -11.78
N ALA A 45 -3.42 -6.99 -10.86
CA ALA A 45 -4.33 -8.12 -10.64
C ALA A 45 -5.23 -8.39 -11.85
N VAL A 46 -5.81 -7.34 -12.44
CA VAL A 46 -6.67 -7.46 -13.63
C VAL A 46 -5.86 -7.94 -14.84
N VAL A 47 -4.74 -7.30 -15.13
CA VAL A 47 -3.87 -7.67 -16.27
C VAL A 47 -3.30 -9.07 -16.08
N GLY A 48 -2.81 -9.39 -14.89
CA GLY A 48 -2.29 -10.71 -14.58
C GLY A 48 -3.35 -11.81 -14.70
N GLY A 49 -4.57 -11.55 -14.24
CA GLY A 49 -5.71 -12.45 -14.40
C GLY A 49 -6.08 -12.70 -15.87
N LEU A 50 -6.10 -11.65 -16.69
CA LEU A 50 -6.38 -11.76 -18.15
C LEU A 50 -5.29 -12.54 -18.87
N ILE A 51 -4.02 -12.31 -18.55
CA ILE A 51 -2.87 -13.01 -19.13
C ILE A 51 -2.90 -14.49 -18.74
N ALA A 52 -3.21 -14.78 -17.48
CA ALA A 52 -3.38 -16.16 -17.01
C ALA A 52 -4.55 -16.88 -17.70
N ALA A 53 -5.68 -16.20 -17.87
CA ALA A 53 -6.83 -16.73 -18.61
C ALA A 53 -6.54 -16.97 -20.09
N ALA A 54 -5.64 -16.19 -20.69
CA ALA A 54 -5.15 -16.38 -22.06
C ALA A 54 -4.14 -17.56 -22.19
N GLY A 55 -3.80 -18.26 -21.10
CA GLY A 55 -2.90 -19.40 -21.11
C GLY A 55 -1.42 -19.06 -21.34
N VAL A 56 -1.04 -17.82 -21.11
CA VAL A 56 0.37 -17.40 -21.24
C VAL A 56 1.19 -18.08 -20.14
N GLU A 57 2.34 -18.62 -20.55
CA GLU A 57 3.25 -19.29 -19.63
C GLU A 57 3.73 -18.33 -18.52
N THR A 58 3.73 -18.85 -17.28
CA THR A 58 4.07 -18.07 -16.07
C THR A 58 5.44 -17.41 -16.17
N PHE A 59 6.44 -18.14 -16.69
CA PHE A 59 7.80 -17.60 -16.84
C PHE A 59 7.84 -16.41 -17.82
N ALA A 60 7.17 -16.53 -18.98
CA ALA A 60 7.09 -15.46 -19.96
C ALA A 60 6.40 -14.21 -19.39
N HIS A 61 5.31 -14.42 -18.63
CA HIS A 61 4.61 -13.33 -17.95
C HIS A 61 5.50 -12.60 -16.93
N PHE A 62 6.11 -13.33 -16.00
CA PHE A 62 6.97 -12.72 -14.98
C PHE A 62 8.21 -12.06 -15.58
N SER A 63 8.82 -12.64 -16.62
CA SER A 63 9.97 -12.03 -17.30
C SER A 63 9.60 -10.71 -17.96
N SER A 64 8.43 -10.64 -18.59
CA SER A 64 7.93 -9.42 -19.22
C SER A 64 7.66 -8.31 -18.19
N ILE A 65 7.02 -8.65 -17.07
CA ILE A 65 6.77 -7.70 -15.97
C ILE A 65 8.08 -7.24 -15.34
N CYS A 66 9.04 -8.14 -15.14
CA CYS A 66 10.36 -7.79 -14.61
C CYS A 66 11.07 -6.78 -15.53
N GLY A 67 11.12 -7.04 -16.83
CA GLY A 67 11.70 -6.12 -17.81
C GLY A 67 11.02 -4.74 -17.81
N LEU A 68 9.69 -4.72 -17.78
CA LEU A 68 8.91 -3.47 -17.70
C LEU A 68 9.19 -2.70 -16.40
N SER A 69 9.28 -3.41 -15.26
CA SER A 69 9.56 -2.81 -13.96
C SER A 69 10.98 -2.21 -13.91
N ILE A 70 11.98 -2.88 -14.49
CA ILE A 70 13.34 -2.36 -14.59
C ILE A 70 13.35 -1.07 -15.44
N LEU A 71 12.68 -1.08 -16.59
CA LEU A 71 12.59 0.10 -17.46
C LEU A 71 11.92 1.26 -16.74
N ALA A 72 10.78 1.00 -16.06
CA ALA A 72 10.07 2.01 -15.29
C ALA A 72 10.95 2.58 -14.16
N ALA A 73 11.69 1.73 -13.44
CA ALA A 73 12.62 2.15 -12.40
C ALA A 73 13.75 3.04 -12.94
N LEU A 74 14.32 2.69 -14.09
CA LEU A 74 15.37 3.50 -14.75
C LEU A 74 14.84 4.89 -15.18
N VAL A 75 13.61 4.96 -15.66
CA VAL A 75 12.97 6.23 -16.01
C VAL A 75 12.69 7.05 -14.75
N ALA A 76 12.08 6.42 -13.73
CA ALA A 76 11.75 7.08 -12.47
C ALA A 76 12.99 7.58 -11.71
N TYR A 77 14.12 6.87 -11.81
CA TYR A 77 15.38 7.27 -11.19
C TYR A 77 15.81 8.71 -11.55
N ARG A 78 15.52 9.13 -12.79
CA ARG A 78 15.84 10.51 -13.24
C ARG A 78 14.93 11.58 -12.63
N ALA A 79 13.79 11.20 -12.09
CA ALA A 79 12.82 12.11 -11.49
C ALA A 79 12.90 12.18 -9.95
N LEU A 80 13.81 11.39 -9.34
CA LEU A 80 13.99 11.42 -7.90
C LEU A 80 14.60 12.74 -7.43
N SER A 81 14.20 13.20 -6.25
CA SER A 81 14.77 14.37 -5.61
C SER A 81 16.26 14.16 -5.33
N PRO A 82 17.11 15.19 -5.52
CA PRO A 82 18.55 15.06 -5.31
C PRO A 82 18.89 14.63 -3.87
N ALA A 83 19.94 13.83 -3.71
CA ALA A 83 20.45 13.38 -2.42
C ALA A 83 20.86 14.52 -1.45
N SER A 84 21.02 15.75 -1.94
CA SER A 84 21.25 16.94 -1.12
C SER A 84 20.09 17.27 -0.17
N VAL A 85 18.89 16.76 -0.44
CA VAL A 85 17.74 16.91 0.45
C VAL A 85 17.87 15.97 1.65
N ASP A 86 18.45 14.79 1.46
CA ASP A 86 18.71 13.80 2.53
C ASP A 86 19.85 14.26 3.46
N ALA A 87 20.80 15.05 2.94
CA ALA A 87 21.94 15.52 3.70
C ALA A 87 21.59 16.49 4.84
N ARG A 88 20.43 17.13 4.80
CA ARG A 88 19.95 18.01 5.89
C ARG A 88 19.52 17.26 7.15
N GLU A 89 19.22 15.96 7.05
CA GLU A 89 18.85 15.11 8.18
C GLU A 89 20.01 14.23 8.70
N ALA A 90 21.19 14.33 8.10
CA ALA A 90 22.37 13.53 8.44
C ALA A 90 22.88 13.71 9.88
N CYS A 91 22.39 14.69 10.64
CA CYS A 91 22.68 14.87 12.05
C CYS A 91 21.72 14.10 12.98
N SER A 92 20.75 13.37 12.46
CA SER A 92 19.83 12.58 13.27
C SER A 92 20.46 11.22 13.61
N PRO A 93 20.39 10.75 14.87
CA PRO A 93 20.94 9.45 15.24
C PRO A 93 20.23 8.35 14.44
N ALA A 94 21.01 7.39 13.90
CA ALA A 94 20.50 6.25 13.12
C ALA A 94 19.47 5.39 13.90
N PHE A 95 19.53 5.44 15.24
CA PHE A 95 18.59 4.80 16.15
C PHE A 95 18.09 5.81 17.18
N ALA A 96 16.92 6.40 16.94
CA ALA A 96 16.22 7.17 17.94
C ALA A 96 15.28 6.27 18.75
N ARG A 97 15.29 6.38 20.09
CA ARG A 97 14.31 5.68 20.94
C ARG A 97 12.93 6.27 20.67
N PRO A 98 11.94 5.45 20.30
CA PRO A 98 10.59 5.95 20.03
C PRO A 98 9.99 6.53 21.30
N ASN A 99 9.42 7.72 21.21
CA ASN A 99 8.62 8.28 22.27
C ASN A 99 7.22 7.62 22.30
N ARG A 100 6.41 7.91 23.34
CA ARG A 100 5.07 7.29 23.52
C ARG A 100 4.13 7.55 22.33
N ALA A 101 4.21 8.70 21.69
CA ALA A 101 3.39 9.05 20.53
C ALA A 101 3.79 8.21 19.29
N LEU A 102 5.10 8.07 19.05
CA LEU A 102 5.63 7.20 18.00
C LEU A 102 5.29 5.73 18.22
N MET A 103 5.34 5.26 19.47
CA MET A 103 4.90 3.89 19.79
C MET A 103 3.41 3.69 19.49
N GLY A 104 2.55 4.64 19.85
CA GLY A 104 1.12 4.57 19.53
C GLY A 104 0.84 4.52 18.02
N LEU A 105 1.51 5.37 17.25
CA LEU A 105 1.43 5.33 15.79
C LEU A 105 1.97 4.01 15.21
N GLY A 106 3.08 3.49 15.77
CA GLY A 106 3.64 2.20 15.37
C GLY A 106 2.68 1.04 15.58
N VAL A 107 1.97 1.00 16.72
CA VAL A 107 0.94 -0.01 16.99
C VAL A 107 -0.21 0.09 16.00
N ILE A 108 -0.71 1.31 15.73
CA ILE A 108 -1.78 1.51 14.75
C ILE A 108 -1.32 1.04 13.36
N SER A 109 -0.13 1.44 12.92
CA SER A 109 0.44 1.03 11.63
C SER A 109 0.61 -0.49 11.55
N PHE A 110 1.09 -1.13 12.62
CA PHE A 110 1.20 -2.58 12.68
C PHE A 110 -0.15 -3.28 12.51
N CYS A 111 -1.19 -2.82 13.22
CA CYS A 111 -2.54 -3.39 13.09
C CYS A 111 -3.11 -3.22 11.68
N VAL A 112 -2.91 -2.05 11.07
CA VAL A 112 -3.36 -1.78 9.69
C VAL A 112 -2.64 -2.70 8.69
N LEU A 113 -1.31 -2.78 8.76
CA LEU A 113 -0.50 -3.63 7.87
C LEU A 113 -0.81 -5.11 8.06
N LEU A 114 -1.06 -5.56 9.29
CA LEU A 114 -1.48 -6.93 9.58
C LEU A 114 -2.84 -7.24 8.92
N GLY A 115 -3.81 -6.34 9.03
CA GLY A 115 -5.12 -6.48 8.39
C GLY A 115 -5.02 -6.45 6.86
N GLU A 116 -4.22 -5.54 6.30
CA GLU A 116 -3.98 -5.43 4.86
C GLU A 116 -3.32 -6.69 4.30
N GLY A 117 -2.29 -7.21 5.00
CA GLY A 117 -1.63 -8.47 4.64
C GLY A 117 -2.56 -9.67 4.73
N ALA A 118 -3.34 -9.77 5.80
CA ALA A 118 -4.32 -10.84 5.96
C ALA A 118 -5.38 -10.85 4.84
N MET A 119 -5.88 -9.69 4.44
CA MET A 119 -6.82 -9.57 3.31
C MET A 119 -6.16 -9.94 1.99
N GLY A 120 -4.91 -9.54 1.77
CA GLY A 120 -4.15 -9.89 0.56
C GLY A 120 -3.92 -11.40 0.42
N ASP A 121 -3.49 -12.03 1.50
CA ASP A 121 -3.06 -13.44 1.47
C ASP A 121 -4.24 -14.43 1.61
N TRP A 122 -5.25 -14.07 2.42
CA TRP A 122 -6.27 -15.02 2.84
C TRP A 122 -7.66 -14.80 2.24
N SER A 123 -7.99 -13.63 1.68
CA SER A 123 -9.34 -13.37 1.18
C SER A 123 -9.76 -14.35 0.07
N ALA A 124 -8.89 -14.56 -0.92
CA ALA A 124 -9.16 -15.50 -2.01
C ALA A 124 -9.19 -16.94 -1.53
N VAL A 125 -8.28 -17.33 -0.64
CA VAL A 125 -8.21 -18.67 -0.03
C VAL A 125 -9.48 -18.97 0.77
N TYR A 126 -9.96 -18.01 1.55
CA TYR A 126 -11.19 -18.14 2.32
C TYR A 126 -12.43 -18.32 1.44
N LEU A 127 -12.55 -17.47 0.40
CA LEU A 127 -13.69 -17.55 -0.53
C LEU A 127 -13.71 -18.86 -1.30
N ASP A 128 -12.56 -19.35 -1.76
CA ASP A 128 -12.47 -20.57 -2.52
C ASP A 128 -12.65 -21.82 -1.63
N ASN A 129 -11.84 -21.94 -0.57
CA ASN A 129 -11.79 -23.16 0.24
C ASN A 129 -12.93 -23.28 1.27
N THR A 130 -13.43 -22.15 1.81
CA THR A 130 -14.44 -22.15 2.88
C THR A 130 -15.85 -21.97 2.33
N LEU A 131 -16.02 -21.08 1.35
CA LEU A 131 -17.32 -20.79 0.75
C LEU A 131 -17.55 -21.52 -0.58
N GLY A 132 -16.52 -22.18 -1.14
CA GLY A 132 -16.63 -22.97 -2.36
C GLY A 132 -17.01 -22.16 -3.60
N THR A 133 -16.62 -20.86 -3.66
CA THR A 133 -17.06 -19.95 -4.72
C THR A 133 -16.36 -20.17 -6.06
N GLY A 134 -15.30 -20.97 -6.08
CA GLY A 134 -14.45 -21.19 -7.24
C GLY A 134 -13.42 -20.07 -7.48
N PRO A 135 -12.33 -20.37 -8.21
CA PRO A 135 -11.15 -19.48 -8.33
C PRO A 135 -11.45 -18.11 -8.91
N GLY A 136 -12.38 -18.03 -9.86
CA GLY A 136 -12.74 -16.76 -10.50
C GLY A 136 -13.43 -15.78 -9.56
N PHE A 137 -14.34 -16.28 -8.71
CA PHE A 137 -15.04 -15.44 -7.74
C PHE A 137 -14.15 -15.14 -6.51
N ALA A 138 -13.27 -16.06 -6.14
CA ALA A 138 -12.31 -15.88 -5.06
C ALA A 138 -11.43 -14.62 -5.29
N ALA A 139 -10.99 -14.40 -6.51
CA ALA A 139 -10.23 -13.19 -6.88
C ALA A 139 -11.03 -11.88 -6.68
N ALA A 140 -12.36 -11.91 -6.76
CA ALA A 140 -13.21 -10.75 -6.58
C ALA A 140 -13.15 -10.18 -5.15
N GLY A 141 -12.89 -11.00 -4.14
CA GLY A 141 -12.72 -10.56 -2.76
C GLY A 141 -11.54 -9.61 -2.61
N PHE A 142 -10.38 -9.98 -3.14
CA PHE A 142 -9.20 -9.13 -3.15
C PHE A 142 -9.40 -7.88 -4.02
N ALA A 143 -10.05 -8.02 -5.16
CA ALA A 143 -10.36 -6.88 -6.03
C ALA A 143 -11.26 -5.85 -5.34
N ALA A 144 -12.31 -6.30 -4.65
CA ALA A 144 -13.20 -5.43 -3.88
C ALA A 144 -12.46 -4.71 -2.74
N PHE A 145 -11.62 -5.42 -2.00
CA PHE A 145 -10.77 -4.83 -0.97
C PHE A 145 -9.82 -3.78 -1.56
N SER A 146 -9.12 -4.11 -2.64
CA SER A 146 -8.17 -3.21 -3.30
C SER A 146 -8.87 -1.95 -3.84
N LEU A 147 -10.06 -2.10 -4.40
CA LEU A 147 -10.87 -0.97 -4.87
C LEU A 147 -11.30 -0.07 -3.70
N ALA A 148 -11.81 -0.64 -2.62
CA ALA A 148 -12.19 0.11 -1.43
C ALA A 148 -10.99 0.86 -0.83
N MET A 149 -9.83 0.21 -0.78
CA MET A 149 -8.56 0.81 -0.34
C MET A 149 -8.15 1.97 -1.24
N ALA A 150 -8.19 1.79 -2.56
CA ALA A 150 -7.83 2.83 -3.53
C ALA A 150 -8.76 4.06 -3.40
N LEU A 151 -10.07 3.82 -3.29
CA LEU A 151 -11.05 4.91 -3.11
C LEU A 151 -10.87 5.62 -1.78
N GLY A 152 -10.67 4.89 -0.68
CA GLY A 152 -10.41 5.47 0.64
C GLY A 152 -9.16 6.36 0.64
N ARG A 153 -8.09 5.92 -0.01
CA ARG A 153 -6.85 6.68 -0.16
C ARG A 153 -7.01 7.89 -1.09
N LEU A 154 -7.76 7.77 -2.17
CA LEU A 154 -8.01 8.87 -3.11
C LEU A 154 -8.75 10.05 -2.46
N PHE A 155 -9.70 9.75 -1.57
CA PHE A 155 -10.45 10.77 -0.84
C PHE A 155 -9.79 11.17 0.49
N GLY A 156 -8.78 10.42 0.93
CA GLY A 156 -8.13 10.58 2.23
C GLY A 156 -7.53 11.96 2.45
N ASP A 157 -6.80 12.50 1.47
CA ASP A 157 -6.17 13.82 1.57
C ASP A 157 -7.21 14.92 1.78
N ARG A 158 -8.31 14.91 1.00
CA ARG A 158 -9.43 15.86 1.17
C ARG A 158 -10.13 15.73 2.50
N ALA A 159 -10.27 14.49 2.99
CA ALA A 159 -10.86 14.24 4.30
C ALA A 159 -9.97 14.76 5.43
N ILE A 160 -8.65 14.58 5.32
CA ILE A 160 -7.65 15.11 6.27
C ILE A 160 -7.66 16.63 6.28
N GLU A 161 -7.70 17.28 5.10
CA GLU A 161 -7.79 18.75 5.00
C GLU A 161 -9.05 19.31 5.69
N ARG A 162 -10.19 18.63 5.56
CA ARG A 162 -11.48 19.11 6.10
C ARG A 162 -11.69 18.80 7.58
N LEU A 163 -11.32 17.62 8.02
CA LEU A 163 -11.66 17.09 9.33
C LEU A 163 -10.47 17.04 10.30
N GLY A 164 -9.27 17.16 9.77
CA GLY A 164 -8.01 17.01 10.49
C GLY A 164 -7.63 15.53 10.73
N PRO A 165 -6.32 15.25 10.90
CA PRO A 165 -5.79 13.88 10.94
C PRO A 165 -6.32 13.08 12.15
N VAL A 166 -6.45 13.70 13.31
CA VAL A 166 -6.88 13.00 14.53
C VAL A 166 -8.32 12.49 14.43
N ARG A 167 -9.23 13.30 13.84
CA ARG A 167 -10.63 12.89 13.67
C ARG A 167 -10.74 11.76 12.65
N ILE A 168 -10.00 11.83 11.55
CA ILE A 168 -9.99 10.79 10.53
C ILE A 168 -9.50 9.46 11.11
N VAL A 169 -8.39 9.45 11.86
CA VAL A 169 -7.89 8.23 12.51
C VAL A 169 -8.93 7.61 13.44
N ARG A 170 -9.60 8.44 14.27
CA ARG A 170 -10.65 7.95 15.18
C ARG A 170 -11.85 7.37 14.43
N LEU A 171 -12.32 8.04 13.38
CA LEU A 171 -13.46 7.58 12.57
C LEU A 171 -13.11 6.25 11.89
N CYS A 172 -11.96 6.17 11.21
CA CYS A 172 -11.53 4.95 10.53
C CYS A 172 -11.33 3.78 11.51
N ALA A 173 -10.73 4.02 12.67
CA ALA A 173 -10.55 3.00 13.70
C ALA A 173 -11.91 2.50 14.24
N THR A 174 -12.89 3.39 14.43
CA THR A 174 -14.23 3.02 14.86
C THR A 174 -14.95 2.18 13.81
N VAL A 175 -14.90 2.59 12.53
CA VAL A 175 -15.50 1.84 11.43
C VAL A 175 -14.87 0.45 11.30
N ALA A 176 -13.54 0.35 11.40
CA ALA A 176 -12.83 -0.92 11.36
C ALA A 176 -13.23 -1.85 12.52
N ALA A 177 -13.31 -1.31 13.75
CA ALA A 177 -13.71 -2.07 14.92
C ALA A 177 -15.16 -2.58 14.83
N VAL A 178 -16.08 -1.75 14.33
CA VAL A 178 -17.48 -2.12 14.10
C VAL A 178 -17.58 -3.20 13.00
N GLY A 179 -16.87 -3.02 11.88
CA GLY A 179 -16.84 -4.00 10.79
C GLY A 179 -16.36 -5.37 11.26
N TRP A 180 -15.33 -5.40 12.10
CA TRP A 180 -14.84 -6.65 12.70
C TRP A 180 -15.85 -7.29 13.65
N GLY A 181 -16.53 -6.48 14.47
CA GLY A 181 -17.55 -6.96 15.40
C GLY A 181 -18.78 -7.57 14.75
N PHE A 182 -19.13 -7.17 13.53
CA PHE A 182 -20.20 -7.82 12.75
C PHE A 182 -19.81 -9.17 12.17
N HIS A 183 -18.54 -9.40 11.89
CA HIS A 183 -18.05 -10.65 11.30
C HIS A 183 -17.90 -11.78 12.35
N SER A 184 -17.81 -11.45 13.63
CA SER A 184 -17.65 -12.42 14.73
C SER A 184 -18.97 -13.01 15.26
N ARG A 185 -20.09 -12.70 14.62
CA ARG A 185 -21.42 -13.25 14.95
C ARG A 185 -21.93 -14.13 13.81
#